data_9481d8a514b8bc30179d3edadf99e94c
#
_entry.id   9481d8a514b8bc30179d3edadf99e94c
#
_cell.length_a   1.000
_cell.length_b   1.000
_cell.length_c   1.000
_cell.angle_alpha   90.00
_cell.angle_beta   90.00
_cell.angle_gamma   90.00
#
_symmetry.space_group_name_H-M   'P 1'
#
loop_
_entity.id
_entity.type
_entity.pdbx_description
1 polymer ?
#
loop_
_entity_poly.entity_id
_entity_poly.type
_entity_poly.pdbx_seq_one_letter_code
_entity_poly.pdbx_strand_id
1 'polypeptide(L)'
;MELKQTFERAVEASRALALLDGEKINEVLLALADETERQSAAILEENARDLAAKDPSDPMYDRLMLPPARIKGIADDIRHVAALRSPVGEEMARWTRPNGMEIVKVRVPFGVVGVIYEARPNVSFDVFSLCFKTSNAWMRCIPMR
;
A
#
# COMPACT_ATOMS: atom_id res chain seq x y z
N MET A 1 5.50 -17.45 13.28
CA MET A 1 4.82 -16.30 13.93
C MET A 1 3.33 -16.64 13.99
N GLU A 2 2.72 -16.59 15.16
CA GLU A 2 1.28 -16.90 15.26
C GLU A 2 0.46 -15.83 14.53
N LEU A 3 -0.57 -16.25 13.83
CA LEU A 3 -1.47 -15.37 13.06
C LEU A 3 -2.04 -14.23 13.94
N LYS A 4 -2.35 -14.54 15.19
CA LYS A 4 -2.83 -13.59 16.20
C LYS A 4 -1.83 -12.43 16.40
N GLN A 5 -0.54 -12.73 16.58
CA GLN A 5 0.49 -11.69 16.76
C GLN A 5 0.61 -10.79 15.54
N THR A 6 0.46 -11.35 14.33
CA THR A 6 0.48 -10.56 13.09
C THR A 6 -0.68 -9.56 13.05
N PHE A 7 -1.88 -9.98 13.44
CA PHE A 7 -3.04 -9.09 13.53
C PHE A 7 -2.86 -8.01 14.60
N GLU A 8 -2.37 -8.36 15.78
CA GLU A 8 -2.12 -7.41 16.88
C GLU A 8 -1.11 -6.33 16.45
N ARG A 9 -0.02 -6.73 15.82
CA ARG A 9 0.98 -5.79 15.26
C ARG A 9 0.40 -4.88 14.16
N ALA A 10 -0.46 -5.41 13.30
CA ALA A 10 -1.11 -4.60 12.27
C ALA A 10 -2.04 -3.54 12.87
N VAL A 11 -2.78 -3.89 13.93
CA VAL A 11 -3.63 -2.94 14.66
C VAL A 11 -2.78 -1.87 15.35
N GLU A 12 -1.67 -2.25 15.99
CA GLU A 12 -0.74 -1.30 16.59
C GLU A 12 -0.15 -0.34 15.55
N ALA A 13 0.31 -0.88 14.41
CA ALA A 13 0.81 -0.09 13.29
C ALA A 13 -0.24 0.90 12.76
N SER A 14 -1.51 0.49 12.64
CA SER A 14 -2.58 1.37 12.17
C SER A 14 -2.81 2.57 13.10
N ARG A 15 -2.65 2.38 14.41
CA ARG A 15 -2.74 3.46 15.40
C ARG A 15 -1.58 4.44 15.26
N ALA A 16 -0.36 3.93 15.04
CA ALA A 16 0.82 4.77 14.81
C ALA A 16 0.69 5.57 13.50
N LEU A 17 0.19 4.94 12.43
CA LEU A 17 -0.04 5.60 11.14
C LEU A 17 -1.05 6.75 11.24
N ALA A 18 -2.08 6.60 12.05
CA ALA A 18 -3.10 7.63 12.25
C ALA A 18 -2.56 8.92 12.89
N LEU A 19 -1.35 8.88 13.49
CA LEU A 19 -0.67 10.03 14.10
C LEU A 19 0.29 10.74 13.14
N LEU A 20 0.56 10.16 11.96
CA LEU A 20 1.44 10.79 10.98
C LEU A 20 0.67 11.87 10.22
N ASP A 21 1.36 12.99 10.00
CA ASP A 21 0.87 14.04 9.10
C ASP A 21 1.04 13.66 7.62
N GLY A 22 0.37 14.41 6.75
CA GLY A 22 0.40 14.14 5.32
C GLY A 22 1.77 14.39 4.68
N GLU A 23 2.60 15.28 5.24
CA GLU A 23 3.95 15.56 4.74
C GLU A 23 4.86 14.37 4.99
N LYS A 24 4.83 13.80 6.20
CA LYS A 24 5.60 12.61 6.55
C LYS A 24 5.19 11.38 5.73
N ILE A 25 3.89 11.22 5.48
CA ILE A 25 3.38 10.17 4.60
C ILE A 25 3.94 10.34 3.18
N ASN A 26 3.94 11.54 2.64
CA ASN A 26 4.48 11.81 1.31
C ASN A 26 6.00 11.58 1.24
N GLU A 27 6.75 12.05 2.25
CA GLU A 27 8.19 11.80 2.37
C GLU A 27 8.52 10.29 2.29
N VAL A 28 7.80 9.47 3.05
CA VAL A 28 8.01 8.01 3.05
C VAL A 28 7.69 7.39 1.69
N LEU A 29 6.59 7.82 1.03
CA LEU A 29 6.24 7.33 -0.29
C LEU A 29 7.28 7.70 -1.35
N LEU A 30 7.79 8.93 -1.33
CA LEU A 30 8.85 9.37 -2.24
C LEU A 30 10.15 8.60 -1.99
N ALA A 31 10.54 8.41 -0.74
CA ALA A 31 11.68 7.59 -0.39
C ALA A 31 11.53 6.12 -0.85
N LEU A 32 10.32 5.55 -0.76
CA LEU A 32 10.03 4.22 -1.29
C LEU A 32 10.19 4.16 -2.81
N ALA A 33 9.72 5.17 -3.54
CA ALA A 33 9.87 5.23 -4.99
C ALA A 33 11.36 5.24 -5.40
N ASP A 34 12.16 6.10 -4.76
CA ASP A 34 13.59 6.21 -5.02
C ASP A 34 14.33 4.93 -4.64
N GLU A 35 13.98 4.30 -3.53
CA GLU A 35 14.55 3.03 -3.10
C GLU A 35 14.17 1.88 -4.06
N THR A 36 12.96 1.88 -4.59
CA THR A 36 12.51 0.88 -5.57
C THR A 36 13.36 0.95 -6.84
N GLU A 37 13.67 2.15 -7.34
CA GLU A 37 14.56 2.32 -8.49
C GLU A 37 16.00 1.92 -8.13
N ARG A 38 16.50 2.31 -6.97
CA ARG A 38 17.85 1.97 -6.50
C ARG A 38 18.06 0.47 -6.37
N GLN A 39 17.04 -0.26 -5.92
CA GLN A 39 17.08 -1.72 -5.74
C GLN A 39 16.63 -2.50 -6.99
N SER A 40 16.45 -1.84 -8.13
CA SER A 40 15.90 -2.46 -9.34
C SER A 40 16.67 -3.73 -9.76
N ALA A 41 18.01 -3.72 -9.66
CA ALA A 41 18.83 -4.88 -10.01
C ALA A 41 18.53 -6.10 -9.11
N ALA A 42 18.44 -5.88 -7.80
CA ALA A 42 18.14 -6.95 -6.84
C ALA A 42 16.70 -7.49 -7.03
N ILE A 43 15.74 -6.60 -7.29
CA ILE A 43 14.33 -6.98 -7.55
C ILE A 43 14.27 -7.84 -8.82
N LEU A 44 14.97 -7.46 -9.88
CA LEU A 44 15.00 -8.22 -11.14
C LEU A 44 15.69 -9.57 -10.99
N GLU A 45 16.75 -9.65 -10.19
CA GLU A 45 17.45 -10.91 -9.91
C GLU A 45 16.51 -11.90 -9.18
N GLU A 46 15.80 -11.45 -8.13
CA GLU A 46 14.85 -12.31 -7.43
C GLU A 46 13.65 -12.69 -8.32
N ASN A 47 13.15 -11.76 -9.15
CA ASN A 47 12.09 -12.08 -10.11
C ASN A 47 12.54 -13.12 -11.15
N ALA A 48 13.79 -13.05 -11.60
CA ALA A 48 14.35 -14.06 -12.51
C ALA A 48 14.43 -15.46 -11.85
N ARG A 49 14.74 -15.52 -10.54
CA ARG A 49 14.71 -16.79 -9.78
C ARG A 49 13.29 -17.35 -9.67
N ASP A 50 12.31 -16.50 -9.38
CA ASP A 50 10.90 -16.90 -9.33
C ASP A 50 10.41 -17.42 -10.69
N LEU A 51 10.79 -16.76 -11.79
CA LEU A 51 10.44 -17.18 -13.15
C LEU A 51 11.11 -18.50 -13.53
N ALA A 52 12.37 -18.73 -13.12
CA ALA A 52 13.08 -19.98 -13.39
C ALA A 52 12.43 -21.20 -12.69
N ALA A 53 11.68 -20.98 -11.61
CA ALA A 53 10.94 -22.02 -10.89
C ALA A 53 9.55 -22.29 -11.48
N LYS A 54 9.13 -21.55 -12.53
CA LYS A 54 7.81 -21.65 -13.17
C LYS A 54 7.93 -22.22 -14.57
N ASP A 55 6.91 -22.99 -14.98
CA ASP A 55 6.77 -23.43 -16.36
C ASP A 55 6.40 -22.22 -17.26
N PRO A 56 7.14 -21.94 -18.33
CA PRO A 56 6.81 -20.87 -19.26
C PRO A 56 5.43 -20.99 -19.92
N SER A 57 4.86 -22.20 -19.96
CA SER A 57 3.50 -22.44 -20.46
C SER A 57 2.40 -22.13 -19.45
N ASP A 58 2.76 -21.87 -18.16
CA ASP A 58 1.80 -21.48 -17.13
C ASP A 58 1.22 -20.08 -17.45
N PRO A 59 -0.12 -19.92 -17.54
CA PRO A 59 -0.74 -18.61 -17.77
C PRO A 59 -0.38 -17.54 -16.72
N MET A 60 0.17 -17.97 -15.57
CA MET A 60 0.64 -17.06 -14.51
C MET A 60 2.07 -16.54 -14.76
N TYR A 61 2.80 -17.14 -15.72
CA TYR A 61 4.19 -16.75 -16.02
C TYR A 61 4.28 -15.27 -16.43
N ASP A 62 3.46 -14.84 -17.39
CA ASP A 62 3.41 -13.44 -17.85
C ASP A 62 3.01 -12.46 -16.73
N ARG A 63 2.17 -12.91 -15.80
CA ARG A 63 1.74 -12.08 -14.66
C ARG A 63 2.84 -11.90 -13.63
N LEU A 64 3.74 -12.89 -13.51
CA LEU A 64 4.88 -12.85 -12.61
C LEU A 64 6.02 -12.03 -13.19
N MET A 65 6.14 -11.98 -14.53
CA MET A 65 7.24 -11.32 -15.22
C MET A 65 7.29 -9.82 -14.93
N LEU A 66 8.45 -9.36 -14.46
CA LEU A 66 8.72 -7.97 -14.11
C LEU A 66 9.86 -7.42 -15.01
N PRO A 67 9.55 -6.82 -16.17
CA PRO A 67 10.57 -6.19 -16.98
C PRO A 67 11.11 -4.90 -16.33
N PRO A 68 12.35 -4.47 -16.62
CA PRO A 68 12.96 -3.27 -16.02
C PRO A 68 12.10 -2.00 -16.15
N ALA A 69 11.46 -1.81 -17.28
CA ALA A 69 10.57 -0.67 -17.50
C ALA A 69 9.39 -0.64 -16.52
N ARG A 70 8.95 -1.81 -16.04
CA ARG A 70 7.85 -1.89 -15.06
C ARG A 70 8.28 -1.42 -13.68
N ILE A 71 9.54 -1.64 -13.28
CA ILE A 71 10.05 -1.13 -11.98
C ILE A 71 10.02 0.39 -11.97
N LYS A 72 10.45 1.02 -13.07
CA LYS A 72 10.34 2.48 -13.20
C LYS A 72 8.87 2.92 -13.15
N GLY A 73 7.98 2.23 -13.85
CA GLY A 73 6.55 2.50 -13.78
C GLY A 73 5.99 2.41 -12.36
N ILE A 74 6.38 1.39 -11.58
CA ILE A 74 5.99 1.25 -10.17
C ILE A 74 6.45 2.47 -9.35
N ALA A 75 7.71 2.90 -9.50
CA ALA A 75 8.22 4.06 -8.80
C ALA A 75 7.47 5.36 -9.18
N ASP A 76 7.16 5.52 -10.47
CA ASP A 76 6.38 6.67 -10.95
C ASP A 76 4.93 6.63 -10.41
N ASP A 77 4.29 5.47 -10.34
CA ASP A 77 2.96 5.30 -9.75
C ASP A 77 2.96 5.63 -8.25
N ILE A 78 3.99 5.23 -7.49
CA ILE A 78 4.14 5.62 -6.08
C ILE A 78 4.28 7.15 -5.94
N ARG A 79 5.05 7.81 -6.81
CA ARG A 79 5.18 9.28 -6.84
C ARG A 79 3.84 9.95 -7.16
N HIS A 80 3.06 9.39 -8.10
CA HIS A 80 1.71 9.88 -8.40
C HIS A 80 0.80 9.77 -7.17
N VAL A 81 0.83 8.64 -6.45
CA VAL A 81 0.06 8.48 -5.20
C VAL A 81 0.53 9.49 -4.14
N ALA A 82 1.83 9.74 -4.00
CA ALA A 82 2.34 10.74 -3.08
C ALA A 82 1.81 12.16 -3.39
N ALA A 83 1.65 12.49 -4.67
CA ALA A 83 1.13 13.79 -5.13
C ALA A 83 -0.39 13.95 -4.91
N LEU A 84 -1.15 12.88 -4.71
CA LEU A 84 -2.58 12.97 -4.44
C LEU A 84 -2.85 13.68 -3.10
N ARG A 85 -3.95 14.42 -3.04
CA ARG A 85 -4.45 14.95 -1.77
C ARG A 85 -4.87 13.81 -0.85
N SER A 86 -4.44 13.85 0.42
CA SER A 86 -4.93 12.89 1.41
C SER A 86 -6.42 13.12 1.68
N PRO A 87 -7.26 12.08 1.67
CA PRO A 87 -8.66 12.21 2.06
C PRO A 87 -8.86 12.20 3.58
N VAL A 88 -7.83 11.88 4.36
CA VAL A 88 -7.93 11.78 5.83
C VAL A 88 -8.20 13.16 6.43
N GLY A 89 -9.23 13.23 7.27
CA GLY A 89 -9.66 14.47 7.90
C GLY A 89 -10.51 15.38 6.98
N GLU A 90 -10.78 14.98 5.73
CA GLU A 90 -11.63 15.75 4.83
C GLU A 90 -13.04 15.88 5.40
N GLU A 91 -13.51 17.13 5.51
CA GLU A 91 -14.89 17.41 5.91
C GLU A 91 -15.84 17.09 4.76
N MET A 92 -16.76 16.15 5.00
CA MET A 92 -17.78 15.74 4.02
C MET A 92 -19.08 16.52 4.15
N ALA A 93 -19.44 16.91 5.37
CA ALA A 93 -20.65 17.66 5.68
C ALA A 93 -20.55 18.31 7.06
N ARG A 94 -21.21 19.43 7.21
CA ARG A 94 -21.35 20.16 8.50
C ARG A 94 -22.80 20.65 8.63
N TRP A 95 -23.36 20.53 9.83
CA TRP A 95 -24.68 21.09 10.14
C TRP A 95 -24.81 21.38 11.63
N THR A 96 -25.69 22.32 11.96
CA THR A 96 -26.00 22.70 13.33
C THR A 96 -27.37 22.16 13.72
N ARG A 97 -27.50 21.57 14.90
CA ARG A 97 -28.74 21.09 15.47
C ARG A 97 -29.50 22.28 16.10
N PRO A 98 -30.82 22.17 16.32
CA PRO A 98 -31.63 23.25 16.95
C PRO A 98 -31.14 23.67 18.35
N ASN A 99 -30.43 22.80 19.06
CA ASN A 99 -29.79 23.07 20.36
C ASN A 99 -28.43 23.78 20.27
N GLY A 100 -28.00 24.19 19.07
CA GLY A 100 -26.71 24.84 18.82
C GLY A 100 -25.50 23.91 18.67
N MET A 101 -25.67 22.58 18.78
CA MET A 101 -24.58 21.62 18.62
C MET A 101 -24.17 21.52 17.15
N GLU A 102 -22.88 21.76 16.87
CA GLU A 102 -22.29 21.50 15.55
C GLU A 102 -21.93 20.01 15.38
N ILE A 103 -22.32 19.45 14.24
CA ILE A 103 -21.97 18.09 13.83
C ILE A 103 -21.17 18.20 12.55
N VAL A 104 -19.98 17.54 12.52
CA VAL A 104 -19.11 17.49 11.36
C VAL A 104 -18.87 16.04 10.98
N LYS A 105 -19.13 15.70 9.71
CA LYS A 105 -18.81 14.38 9.14
C LYS A 105 -17.47 14.45 8.44
N VAL A 106 -16.49 13.66 8.91
CA VAL A 106 -15.14 13.63 8.36
C VAL A 106 -14.77 12.24 7.86
N ARG A 107 -13.83 12.17 6.91
CA ARG A 107 -13.22 10.92 6.45
C ARG A 107 -12.15 10.48 7.44
N VAL A 108 -12.17 9.20 7.80
CA VAL A 108 -11.17 8.59 8.69
C VAL A 108 -10.62 7.30 8.06
N PRO A 109 -9.39 6.87 8.41
CA PRO A 109 -8.85 5.59 7.98
C PRO A 109 -9.73 4.42 8.43
N PHE A 110 -9.74 3.33 7.65
CA PHE A 110 -10.36 2.06 8.07
C PHE A 110 -9.60 1.38 9.21
N GLY A 111 -8.30 1.65 9.32
CA GLY A 111 -7.37 1.06 10.28
C GLY A 111 -6.50 0.00 9.63
N VAL A 112 -6.97 -1.24 9.52
CA VAL A 112 -6.22 -2.35 8.90
C VAL A 112 -6.97 -2.88 7.69
N VAL A 113 -6.27 -3.00 6.57
CA VAL A 113 -6.80 -3.54 5.31
C VAL A 113 -6.10 -4.86 4.99
N GLY A 114 -6.85 -5.96 4.94
CA GLY A 114 -6.35 -7.27 4.48
C GLY A 114 -6.53 -7.39 2.98
N VAL A 115 -5.47 -7.74 2.24
CA VAL A 115 -5.51 -7.91 0.79
C VAL A 115 -5.01 -9.28 0.39
N ILE A 116 -5.84 -10.02 -0.37
CA ILE A 116 -5.51 -11.34 -0.91
C ILE A 116 -5.23 -11.15 -2.39
N TYR A 117 -4.02 -11.49 -2.81
CA TYR A 117 -3.63 -11.45 -4.22
C TYR A 117 -2.54 -12.50 -4.51
N GLU A 118 -2.43 -12.90 -5.77
CA GLU A 118 -1.50 -13.92 -6.25
C GLU A 118 -0.77 -13.43 -7.50
N ALA A 119 0.52 -13.77 -7.58
CA ALA A 119 1.35 -13.70 -8.78
C ALA A 119 1.42 -12.34 -9.51
N ARG A 120 1.36 -11.21 -8.81
CA ARG A 120 1.59 -9.90 -9.40
C ARG A 120 2.53 -9.09 -8.50
N PRO A 121 3.84 -8.97 -8.83
CA PRO A 121 4.81 -8.29 -7.98
C PRO A 121 4.45 -6.82 -7.71
N ASN A 122 3.91 -6.09 -8.70
CA ASN A 122 3.53 -4.69 -8.57
C ASN A 122 2.38 -4.46 -7.57
N VAL A 123 1.47 -5.43 -7.37
CA VAL A 123 0.31 -5.25 -6.48
C VAL A 123 0.74 -4.95 -5.04
N SER A 124 1.90 -5.47 -4.59
CA SER A 124 2.44 -5.13 -3.26
C SER A 124 2.69 -3.63 -3.10
N PHE A 125 3.27 -3.00 -4.12
CA PHE A 125 3.57 -1.57 -4.13
C PHE A 125 2.30 -0.73 -4.26
N ASP A 126 1.38 -1.13 -5.14
CA ASP A 126 0.11 -0.43 -5.38
C ASP A 126 -0.72 -0.40 -4.09
N VAL A 127 -0.90 -1.56 -3.46
CA VAL A 127 -1.68 -1.69 -2.22
C VAL A 127 -1.01 -0.94 -1.07
N PHE A 128 0.33 -1.09 -0.92
CA PHE A 128 1.05 -0.37 0.12
C PHE A 128 0.87 1.14 -0.03
N SER A 129 1.16 1.68 -1.22
CA SER A 129 1.13 3.13 -1.44
C SER A 129 -0.27 3.73 -1.20
N LEU A 130 -1.33 3.08 -1.67
CA LEU A 130 -2.71 3.53 -1.47
C LEU A 130 -3.14 3.42 0.01
N CYS A 131 -2.84 2.31 0.68
CA CYS A 131 -3.16 2.14 2.09
C CYS A 131 -2.38 3.14 2.95
N PHE A 132 -1.08 3.28 2.72
CA PHE A 132 -0.23 4.18 3.48
C PHE A 132 -0.63 5.65 3.28
N LYS A 133 -0.93 6.06 2.02
CA LYS A 133 -1.42 7.41 1.70
C LYS A 133 -2.68 7.78 2.46
N THR A 134 -3.51 6.81 2.76
CA THR A 134 -4.79 6.97 3.48
C THR A 134 -4.70 6.57 4.95
N SER A 135 -3.48 6.51 5.51
CA SER A 135 -3.17 6.17 6.92
C SER A 135 -3.74 4.81 7.37
N ASN A 136 -3.82 3.85 6.45
CA ASN A 136 -4.20 2.48 6.76
C ASN A 136 -2.98 1.57 6.82
N ALA A 137 -2.88 0.73 7.84
CA ALA A 137 -2.00 -0.43 7.82
C ALA A 137 -2.57 -1.48 6.87
N TRP A 138 -1.71 -2.23 6.19
CA TRP A 138 -2.15 -3.31 5.32
C TRP A 138 -1.46 -4.62 5.66
N MET A 139 -2.12 -5.73 5.34
CA MET A 139 -1.58 -7.07 5.47
C MET A 139 -1.80 -7.85 4.18
N ARG A 140 -0.75 -8.50 3.70
CA ARG A 140 -0.87 -9.50 2.66
C ARG A 140 -1.37 -10.81 3.27
N CYS A 141 -2.53 -11.28 2.82
CA CYS A 141 -3.03 -12.60 3.12
C CYS A 141 -2.64 -13.54 1.97
N ILE A 142 -1.79 -14.53 2.24
CA ILE A 142 -1.45 -15.56 1.26
C ILE A 142 -2.54 -16.64 1.37
N PRO A 143 -3.23 -17.01 0.27
CA PRO A 143 -4.16 -18.12 0.32
C PRO A 143 -3.40 -19.40 0.75
N MET A 144 -3.90 -20.06 1.78
CA MET A 144 -3.40 -21.39 2.14
C MET A 144 -3.79 -22.34 0.99
N ARG A 145 -2.79 -22.97 0.38
CA ARG A 145 -2.97 -24.03 -0.61
C ARG A 145 -3.27 -25.35 0.10
#